data_c847f8e1b876c39df2e704431576fddb
#
_entry.id   c847f8e1b876c39df2e704431576fddb
#
_cell.length_a   1.000
_cell.length_b   1.000
_cell.length_c   1.000
_cell.angle_alpha   90.00
_cell.angle_beta   90.00
_cell.angle_gamma   90.00
#
_symmetry.space_group_name_H-M   'P 1'
#
loop_
_entity.id
_entity.type
_entity.pdbx_description
1 polymer ?
#
loop_
_entity_poly.entity_id
_entity_poly.type
_entity_poly.pdbx_seq_one_letter_code
_entity_poly.pdbx_strand_id
1 'polypeptide(L)'
;HPAYLWLAGGLFVVYEICFALSLGLAHDRAQALELGMLNYLWPSLTILLAVLCRQQRGSPLLLPGVALSLGGVVLVMGNGHWSAAQLWHNVLGNPLAYAMAASAAVLWACSSLLTRLYGNGQSAVPLFLLATGVLLWVRYATSAQPPMVLNGASISQVLVQGCFAAASFSC
;
A
#
# COMPACT_ATOMS: atom_id res chain seq x y z
N HIS A 1 7.58 -6.52 -22.51
CA HIS A 1 9.04 -6.40 -22.42
C HIS A 1 9.51 -7.03 -21.11
N PRO A 2 10.51 -7.95 -21.09
CA PRO A 2 10.93 -8.62 -19.85
C PRO A 2 11.44 -7.64 -18.79
N ALA A 3 12.06 -6.52 -19.20
CA ALA A 3 12.51 -5.48 -18.28
C ALA A 3 11.36 -4.84 -17.46
N TYR A 4 10.16 -4.75 -18.03
CA TYR A 4 8.98 -4.26 -17.33
C TYR A 4 8.60 -5.19 -16.16
N LEU A 5 8.57 -6.50 -16.40
CA LEU A 5 8.19 -7.47 -15.37
C LEU A 5 9.15 -7.43 -14.17
N TRP A 6 10.45 -7.32 -14.43
CA TRP A 6 11.45 -7.21 -13.37
C TRP A 6 11.35 -5.90 -12.59
N LEU A 7 11.18 -4.77 -13.30
CA LEU A 7 11.13 -3.46 -12.64
C LEU A 7 9.81 -3.26 -11.89
N ALA A 8 8.67 -3.46 -12.55
CA ALA A 8 7.36 -3.29 -11.90
C ALA A 8 7.13 -4.35 -10.82
N GLY A 9 7.55 -5.61 -11.07
CA GLY A 9 7.46 -6.68 -10.08
C GLY A 9 8.36 -6.45 -8.88
N GLY A 10 9.60 -6.00 -9.11
CA GLY A 10 10.53 -5.65 -8.04
C GLY A 10 9.97 -4.53 -7.14
N LEU A 11 9.45 -3.45 -7.74
CA LEU A 11 8.80 -2.37 -6.98
C LEU A 11 7.58 -2.87 -6.21
N PHE A 12 6.79 -3.75 -6.81
CA PHE A 12 5.62 -4.34 -6.16
C PHE A 12 6.01 -5.17 -4.94
N VAL A 13 7.00 -6.06 -5.09
CA VAL A 13 7.48 -6.90 -3.98
C VAL A 13 8.06 -6.05 -2.85
N VAL A 14 8.87 -5.03 -3.18
CA VAL A 14 9.42 -4.10 -2.18
C VAL A 14 8.30 -3.33 -1.48
N TYR A 15 7.27 -2.88 -2.22
CA TYR A 15 6.09 -2.27 -1.66
C TYR A 15 5.42 -3.18 -0.61
N GLU A 16 5.13 -4.42 -0.96
CA GLU A 16 4.47 -5.38 -0.07
C GLU A 16 5.29 -5.63 1.20
N ILE A 17 6.61 -5.79 1.05
CA ILE A 17 7.51 -5.98 2.18
C ILE A 17 7.52 -4.73 3.09
N CYS A 18 7.65 -3.53 2.52
CA CYS A 18 7.63 -2.28 3.27
C CYS A 18 6.31 -2.11 4.03
N PHE A 19 5.19 -2.39 3.36
CA PHE A 19 3.87 -2.26 3.97
C PHE A 19 3.65 -3.30 5.08
N ALA A 20 3.98 -4.56 4.84
CA ALA A 20 3.89 -5.62 5.85
C ALA A 20 4.77 -5.33 7.07
N LEU A 21 5.99 -4.82 6.86
CA LEU A 21 6.87 -4.41 7.95
C LEU A 21 6.34 -3.20 8.71
N SER A 22 5.78 -2.21 8.01
CA SER A 22 5.13 -1.06 8.61
C SER A 22 4.04 -1.49 9.59
N LEU A 23 3.15 -2.37 9.16
CA LEU A 23 2.07 -2.91 10.00
C LEU A 23 2.63 -3.77 11.17
N GLY A 24 3.70 -4.53 10.93
CA GLY A 24 4.37 -5.33 11.96
C GLY A 24 5.08 -4.50 13.02
N LEU A 25 5.42 -3.24 12.72
CA LEU A 25 6.03 -2.29 13.66
C LEU A 25 4.98 -1.45 14.40
N ALA A 26 3.70 -1.58 14.08
CA ALA A 26 2.64 -0.87 14.79
C ALA A 26 2.58 -1.29 16.26
N HIS A 27 2.49 -0.31 17.15
CA HIS A 27 2.45 -0.56 18.59
C HIS A 27 1.08 -1.09 19.04
N ASP A 28 0.02 -0.70 18.33
CA ASP A 28 -1.35 -1.09 18.62
C ASP A 28 -2.21 -1.15 17.33
N ARG A 29 -3.46 -1.59 17.52
CA ARG A 29 -4.42 -1.71 16.40
C ARG A 29 -4.79 -0.35 15.79
N ALA A 30 -4.86 0.70 16.59
CA ALA A 30 -5.19 2.04 16.10
C ALA A 30 -4.08 2.54 15.18
N GLN A 31 -2.82 2.41 15.59
CA GLN A 31 -1.67 2.78 14.76
C GLN A 31 -1.60 1.92 13.48
N ALA A 32 -1.91 0.62 13.54
CA ALA A 32 -1.96 -0.21 12.35
C ALA A 32 -3.03 0.27 11.34
N LEU A 33 -4.18 0.74 11.83
CA LEU A 33 -5.21 1.35 10.99
C LEU A 33 -4.73 2.66 10.38
N GLU A 34 -4.05 3.53 11.14
CA GLU A 34 -3.47 4.78 10.63
C GLU A 34 -2.45 4.52 9.51
N LEU A 35 -1.55 3.55 9.70
CA LEU A 35 -0.56 3.15 8.69
C LEU A 35 -1.24 2.61 7.43
N GLY A 36 -2.30 1.80 7.58
CA GLY A 36 -3.12 1.33 6.48
C GLY A 36 -3.77 2.50 5.72
N MET A 37 -4.36 3.46 6.43
CA MET A 37 -4.95 4.65 5.81
C MET A 37 -3.92 5.51 5.08
N LEU A 38 -2.72 5.66 5.65
CA LEU A 38 -1.62 6.36 4.98
C LEU A 38 -1.25 5.68 3.65
N ASN A 39 -1.25 4.37 3.61
CA ASN A 39 -0.99 3.63 2.37
C ASN A 39 -2.08 3.90 1.30
N TYR A 40 -3.34 4.16 1.68
CA TYR A 40 -4.41 4.52 0.73
C TYR A 40 -4.21 5.84 -0.01
N LEU A 41 -3.11 6.56 0.21
CA LEU A 41 -2.71 7.71 -0.61
C LEU A 41 -2.22 7.31 -2.02
N TRP A 42 -1.91 6.03 -2.26
CA TRP A 42 -1.36 5.56 -3.53
C TRP A 42 -2.18 5.95 -4.77
N PRO A 43 -3.54 5.99 -4.78
CA PRO A 43 -4.28 6.41 -5.98
C PRO A 43 -4.03 7.87 -6.33
N SER A 44 -4.05 8.75 -5.31
CA SER A 44 -3.76 10.18 -5.49
C SER A 44 -2.32 10.40 -5.98
N LEU A 45 -1.37 9.67 -5.41
CA LEU A 45 0.04 9.69 -5.82
C LEU A 45 0.22 9.18 -7.25
N THR A 46 -0.51 8.12 -7.66
CA THR A 46 -0.46 7.60 -9.03
C THR A 46 -0.92 8.63 -10.05
N ILE A 47 -2.02 9.33 -9.76
CA ILE A 47 -2.53 10.39 -10.65
C ILE A 47 -1.54 11.56 -10.69
N LEU A 48 -1.02 11.97 -9.54
CA LEU A 48 -0.03 13.04 -9.45
C LEU A 48 1.23 12.71 -10.28
N LEU A 49 1.76 11.50 -10.12
CA LEU A 49 2.91 11.02 -10.89
C LEU A 49 2.60 10.94 -12.39
N ALA A 50 1.41 10.50 -12.78
CA ALA A 50 1.00 10.46 -14.19
C ALA A 50 0.98 11.86 -14.83
N VAL A 51 0.57 12.87 -14.08
CA VAL A 51 0.59 14.28 -14.53
C VAL A 51 2.02 14.81 -14.58
N LEU A 52 2.83 14.57 -13.55
CA LEU A 52 4.23 14.99 -13.50
C LEU A 52 5.05 14.39 -14.65
N CYS A 53 4.81 13.13 -14.97
CA CYS A 53 5.43 12.41 -16.09
C CYS A 53 4.82 12.79 -17.46
N ARG A 54 3.90 13.76 -17.51
CA ARG A 54 3.20 14.21 -18.73
C ARG A 54 2.44 13.11 -19.47
N GLN A 55 2.09 12.04 -18.78
CA GLN A 55 1.30 10.94 -19.34
C GLN A 55 -0.20 11.26 -19.35
N GLN A 56 -0.60 12.22 -18.56
CA GLN A 56 -1.98 12.68 -18.48
C GLN A 56 -2.02 14.21 -18.37
N ARG A 57 -3.04 14.82 -19.00
CA ARG A 57 -3.27 16.27 -18.85
C ARG A 57 -3.77 16.53 -17.43
N GLY A 58 -3.08 17.41 -16.71
CA GLY A 58 -3.53 17.86 -15.39
C GLY A 58 -4.85 18.61 -15.52
N SER A 59 -5.87 18.14 -14.80
CA SER A 59 -7.09 18.93 -14.61
C SER A 59 -6.91 19.86 -13.41
N PRO A 60 -7.43 21.11 -13.44
CA PRO A 60 -7.41 21.97 -12.27
C PRO A 60 -8.12 21.36 -11.04
N LEU A 61 -9.01 20.38 -11.25
CA LEU A 61 -9.67 19.61 -10.19
C LEU A 61 -8.75 18.58 -9.51
N LEU A 62 -7.56 18.32 -10.05
CA LEU A 62 -6.62 17.37 -9.47
C LEU A 62 -6.11 17.85 -8.11
N LEU A 63 -5.72 19.12 -8.01
CA LEU A 63 -5.20 19.69 -6.76
C LEU A 63 -6.22 19.63 -5.60
N PRO A 64 -7.48 20.09 -5.78
CA PRO A 64 -8.48 19.93 -4.72
C PRO A 64 -8.80 18.46 -4.43
N GLY A 65 -8.77 17.56 -5.41
CA GLY A 65 -8.97 16.13 -5.19
C GLY A 65 -7.87 15.50 -4.33
N VAL A 66 -6.61 15.81 -4.63
CA VAL A 66 -5.46 15.37 -3.81
C VAL A 66 -5.53 15.99 -2.40
N ALA A 67 -5.88 17.28 -2.29
CA ALA A 67 -6.01 17.95 -1.00
C ALA A 67 -7.12 17.31 -0.14
N LEU A 68 -8.28 16.98 -0.74
CA LEU A 68 -9.35 16.26 -0.05
C LEU A 68 -8.93 14.86 0.40
N SER A 69 -8.18 14.13 -0.43
CA SER A 69 -7.65 12.81 -0.09
C SER A 69 -6.68 12.88 1.09
N LEU A 70 -5.73 13.81 1.05
CA LEU A 70 -4.81 14.07 2.15
C LEU A 70 -5.55 14.49 3.42
N GLY A 71 -6.53 15.41 3.27
CA GLY A 71 -7.37 15.85 4.36
C GLY A 71 -8.16 14.71 5.00
N GLY A 72 -8.69 13.80 4.20
CA GLY A 72 -9.39 12.61 4.70
C GLY A 72 -8.47 11.71 5.54
N VAL A 73 -7.23 11.46 5.07
CA VAL A 73 -6.24 10.69 5.83
C VAL A 73 -5.90 11.38 7.15
N VAL A 74 -5.65 12.69 7.13
CA VAL A 74 -5.37 13.48 8.35
C VAL A 74 -6.53 13.40 9.35
N LEU A 75 -7.77 13.50 8.86
CA LEU A 75 -8.96 13.43 9.71
C LEU A 75 -9.10 12.05 10.38
N VAL A 76 -8.83 10.98 9.65
CA VAL A 76 -8.89 9.61 10.19
C VAL A 76 -7.77 9.37 11.19
N MET A 77 -6.54 9.81 10.89
CA MET A 77 -5.39 9.69 11.80
C MET A 77 -5.58 10.52 13.08
N GLY A 78 -6.36 11.61 13.02
CA GLY A 78 -6.71 12.42 14.16
C GLY A 78 -7.96 11.96 14.93
N ASN A 79 -8.46 10.73 14.72
CA ASN A 79 -9.71 10.24 15.32
C ASN A 79 -10.91 11.19 15.11
N GLY A 80 -11.04 11.75 13.92
CA GLY A 80 -12.09 12.70 13.57
C GLY A 80 -11.80 14.16 13.97
N HIS A 81 -10.64 14.42 14.59
CA HIS A 81 -10.19 15.77 14.94
C HIS A 81 -9.05 16.22 14.02
N TRP A 82 -9.14 17.46 13.51
CA TRP A 82 -8.06 18.08 12.77
C TRP A 82 -6.96 18.55 13.74
N SER A 83 -6.05 17.66 14.08
CA SER A 83 -4.92 17.99 14.95
C SER A 83 -3.59 17.64 14.29
N ALA A 84 -2.94 18.64 13.71
CA ALA A 84 -1.58 18.48 13.21
C ALA A 84 -0.59 18.09 14.32
N ALA A 85 -0.83 18.55 15.55
CA ALA A 85 0.00 18.20 16.70
C ALA A 85 -0.11 16.70 17.04
N GLN A 86 -1.32 16.12 16.98
CA GLN A 86 -1.53 14.69 17.20
C GLN A 86 -0.84 13.85 16.14
N LEU A 87 -0.99 14.24 14.85
CA LEU A 87 -0.28 13.59 13.75
C LEU A 87 1.23 13.60 13.94
N TRP A 88 1.77 14.77 14.28
CA TRP A 88 3.20 14.92 14.49
C TRP A 88 3.68 14.06 15.64
N HIS A 89 2.90 14.01 16.73
CA HIS A 89 3.20 13.16 17.89
C HIS A 89 3.20 11.66 17.51
N ASN A 90 2.19 11.20 16.74
CA ASN A 90 2.09 9.82 16.30
C ASN A 90 3.27 9.42 15.38
N VAL A 91 3.63 10.31 14.43
CA VAL A 91 4.78 10.10 13.54
C VAL A 91 6.10 10.06 14.32
N LEU A 92 6.30 10.98 15.27
CA LEU A 92 7.50 10.98 16.10
C LEU A 92 7.58 9.77 17.05
N GLY A 93 6.44 9.24 17.47
CA GLY A 93 6.37 8.04 18.31
C GLY A 93 6.83 6.76 17.60
N ASN A 94 6.68 6.70 16.27
CA ASN A 94 7.10 5.53 15.47
C ASN A 94 7.51 5.93 14.04
N PRO A 95 8.56 6.75 13.89
CA PRO A 95 8.91 7.35 12.59
C PRO A 95 9.22 6.32 11.51
N LEU A 96 9.77 5.16 11.90
CA LEU A 96 10.12 4.10 10.97
C LEU A 96 8.86 3.48 10.34
N ALA A 97 7.84 3.17 11.13
CA ALA A 97 6.59 2.59 10.62
C ALA A 97 5.88 3.55 9.64
N TYR A 98 5.79 4.84 9.98
CA TYR A 98 5.19 5.84 9.11
C TYR A 98 6.00 6.09 7.83
N ALA A 99 7.33 6.13 7.91
CA ALA A 99 8.19 6.25 6.74
C ALA A 99 8.05 5.04 5.81
N MET A 100 7.95 3.83 6.36
CA MET A 100 7.74 2.61 5.58
C MET A 100 6.35 2.59 4.93
N ALA A 101 5.28 3.00 5.61
CA ALA A 101 3.95 3.09 5.04
C ALA A 101 3.87 4.14 3.91
N ALA A 102 4.48 5.30 4.11
CA ALA A 102 4.54 6.36 3.10
C ALA A 102 5.36 5.91 1.87
N SER A 103 6.52 5.29 2.08
CA SER A 103 7.34 4.75 0.98
C SER A 103 6.61 3.63 0.23
N ALA A 104 5.84 2.79 0.93
CA ALA A 104 5.00 1.78 0.32
C ALA A 104 3.96 2.41 -0.62
N ALA A 105 3.26 3.48 -0.20
CA ALA A 105 2.31 4.18 -1.05
C ALA A 105 2.95 4.74 -2.33
N VAL A 106 4.17 5.30 -2.23
CA VAL A 106 4.94 5.80 -3.38
C VAL A 106 5.36 4.65 -4.31
N LEU A 107 5.88 3.56 -3.75
CA LEU A 107 6.31 2.39 -4.52
C LEU A 107 5.14 1.77 -5.30
N TRP A 108 3.98 1.65 -4.66
CA TRP A 108 2.77 1.20 -5.35
C TRP A 108 2.36 2.14 -6.48
N ALA A 109 2.37 3.45 -6.23
CA ALA A 109 2.05 4.45 -7.25
C ALA A 109 3.01 4.35 -8.45
N CYS A 110 4.31 4.18 -8.21
CA CYS A 110 5.31 3.99 -9.25
C CYS A 110 5.10 2.69 -10.03
N SER A 111 4.86 1.57 -9.32
CA SER A 111 4.57 0.27 -9.94
C SER A 111 3.30 0.33 -10.81
N SER A 112 2.25 0.96 -10.31
CA SER A 112 0.98 1.18 -11.03
C SER A 112 1.17 2.00 -12.30
N LEU A 113 1.97 3.08 -12.22
CA LEU A 113 2.29 3.91 -13.38
C LEU A 113 3.10 3.13 -14.43
N LEU A 114 4.11 2.38 -14.02
CA LEU A 114 4.90 1.53 -14.92
C LEU A 114 4.05 0.44 -15.57
N THR A 115 3.15 -0.18 -14.82
CA THR A 115 2.22 -1.17 -15.36
C THR A 115 1.32 -0.56 -16.42
N ARG A 116 0.82 0.66 -16.19
CA ARG A 116 0.01 1.38 -17.17
C ARG A 116 0.79 1.75 -18.44
N LEU A 117 2.06 2.14 -18.29
CA LEU A 117 2.90 2.57 -19.42
C LEU A 117 3.41 1.42 -20.28
N TYR A 118 3.75 0.31 -19.68
CA TYR A 118 4.49 -0.77 -20.35
C TYR A 118 3.75 -2.12 -20.34
N GLY A 119 2.63 -2.23 -19.64
CA GLY A 119 1.87 -3.47 -19.49
C GLY A 119 1.02 -3.87 -20.68
N ASN A 120 0.86 -3.01 -21.70
CA ASN A 120 0.05 -3.28 -22.91
C ASN A 120 -1.35 -3.88 -22.60
N GLY A 121 -2.01 -3.41 -21.52
CA GLY A 121 -3.30 -3.92 -21.11
C GLY A 121 -3.27 -5.26 -20.37
N GLN A 122 -2.09 -5.86 -20.17
CA GLN A 122 -1.93 -7.07 -19.37
C GLN A 122 -1.50 -6.71 -17.96
N SER A 123 -2.26 -7.19 -16.98
CA SER A 123 -1.90 -7.01 -15.57
C SER A 123 -1.07 -8.22 -15.09
N ALA A 124 0.17 -7.97 -14.69
CA ALA A 124 1.01 -8.98 -14.05
C ALA A 124 0.82 -9.03 -12.52
N VAL A 125 -0.13 -8.27 -11.96
CA VAL A 125 -0.42 -8.19 -10.53
C VAL A 125 -0.66 -9.56 -9.88
N PRO A 126 -1.43 -10.50 -10.49
CA PRO A 126 -1.60 -11.84 -9.91
C PRO A 126 -0.28 -12.60 -9.75
N LEU A 127 0.64 -12.47 -10.72
CA LEU A 127 1.96 -13.07 -10.64
C LEU A 127 2.80 -12.45 -9.51
N PHE A 128 2.74 -11.13 -9.35
CA PHE A 128 3.46 -10.41 -8.31
C PHE A 128 2.93 -10.75 -6.92
N LEU A 129 1.60 -10.89 -6.76
CA LEU A 129 0.97 -11.34 -5.51
C LEU A 129 1.41 -12.76 -5.14
N LEU A 130 1.48 -13.69 -6.12
CA LEU A 130 1.99 -15.03 -5.88
C LEU A 130 3.45 -15.01 -5.45
N ALA A 131 4.30 -14.23 -6.13
CA ALA A 131 5.71 -14.10 -5.78
C ALA A 131 5.89 -13.54 -4.36
N THR A 132 5.14 -12.50 -4.00
CA THR A 132 5.15 -11.93 -2.65
C THR A 132 4.65 -12.92 -1.61
N GLY A 133 3.56 -13.63 -1.90
CA GLY A 133 3.03 -14.68 -1.04
C GLY A 133 4.06 -15.75 -0.74
N VAL A 134 4.76 -16.25 -1.76
CA VAL A 134 5.85 -17.22 -1.60
C VAL A 134 6.98 -16.66 -0.73
N LEU A 135 7.41 -15.41 -0.98
CA LEU A 135 8.47 -14.76 -0.20
C LEU A 135 8.08 -14.59 1.27
N LEU A 136 6.85 -14.20 1.55
CA LEU A 136 6.36 -14.06 2.92
C LEU A 136 6.25 -15.42 3.62
N TRP A 137 5.85 -16.48 2.91
CA TRP A 137 5.84 -17.85 3.44
C TRP A 137 7.24 -18.36 3.74
N VAL A 138 8.20 -18.13 2.83
CA VAL A 138 9.60 -18.49 3.05
C VAL A 138 10.15 -17.74 4.27
N ARG A 139 9.88 -16.44 4.38
CA ARG A 139 10.27 -15.64 5.54
C ARG A 139 9.66 -16.18 6.83
N TYR A 140 8.38 -16.52 6.84
CA TYR A 140 7.71 -17.10 8.02
C TYR A 140 8.37 -18.43 8.42
N ALA A 141 8.64 -19.32 7.46
CA ALA A 141 9.28 -20.60 7.71
C ALA A 141 10.74 -20.48 8.23
N THR A 142 11.44 -19.41 7.87
CA THR A 142 12.84 -19.16 8.28
C THR A 142 12.95 -18.29 9.54
N SER A 143 11.87 -17.64 9.97
CA SER A 143 11.87 -16.80 11.16
C SER A 143 11.39 -17.58 12.39
N ALA A 144 11.98 -17.32 13.56
CA ALA A 144 11.56 -17.88 14.83
C ALA A 144 10.29 -17.17 15.37
N GLN A 145 9.27 -17.01 14.52
CA GLN A 145 7.99 -16.42 14.91
C GLN A 145 7.14 -17.44 15.66
N PRO A 146 6.30 -17.00 16.62
CA PRO A 146 5.35 -17.89 17.26
C PRO A 146 4.41 -18.51 16.22
N PRO A 147 3.96 -19.77 16.43
CA PRO A 147 3.11 -20.47 15.48
C PRO A 147 1.83 -19.66 15.23
N MET A 148 1.46 -19.56 13.96
CA MET A 148 0.25 -18.85 13.54
C MET A 148 -0.99 -19.57 14.08
N VAL A 149 -1.75 -18.90 14.93
CA VAL A 149 -3.01 -19.43 15.45
C VAL A 149 -4.10 -19.19 14.40
N LEU A 150 -4.39 -20.23 13.63
CA LEU A 150 -5.48 -20.21 12.66
C LEU A 150 -6.77 -20.62 13.37
N ASN A 151 -7.62 -19.65 13.65
CA ASN A 151 -9.00 -19.92 14.09
C ASN A 151 -9.97 -19.72 12.92
N GLY A 152 -11.21 -20.22 13.06
CA GLY A 152 -12.22 -20.14 11.99
C GLY A 152 -12.50 -18.69 11.53
N ALA A 153 -12.44 -17.72 12.43
CA ALA A 153 -12.62 -16.30 12.12
C ALA A 153 -11.47 -15.75 11.27
N SER A 154 -10.21 -16.10 11.60
CA SER A 154 -9.04 -15.68 10.82
C SER A 154 -9.06 -16.28 9.42
N ILE A 155 -9.42 -17.56 9.29
CA ILE A 155 -9.53 -18.24 7.99
C ILE A 155 -10.61 -17.58 7.14
N SER A 156 -11.80 -17.32 7.70
CA SER A 156 -12.90 -16.69 6.95
C SER A 156 -12.54 -15.28 6.50
N GLN A 157 -11.85 -14.47 7.33
CA GLN A 157 -11.37 -13.14 6.96
C GLN A 157 -10.39 -13.19 5.80
N VAL A 158 -9.40 -14.09 5.85
CA VAL A 158 -8.40 -14.25 4.76
C VAL A 158 -9.08 -14.68 3.47
N LEU A 159 -10.02 -15.63 3.51
CA LEU A 159 -10.76 -16.07 2.33
C LEU A 159 -11.61 -14.96 1.73
N VAL A 160 -12.35 -14.22 2.56
CA VAL A 160 -13.18 -13.09 2.10
C VAL A 160 -12.30 -12.00 1.47
N GLN A 161 -11.22 -11.61 2.13
CA GLN A 161 -10.28 -10.61 1.58
C GLN A 161 -9.64 -11.09 0.28
N GLY A 162 -9.23 -12.36 0.20
CA GLY A 162 -8.68 -12.95 -1.02
C GLY A 162 -9.69 -12.94 -2.18
N CYS A 163 -10.96 -13.27 -1.92
CA CYS A 163 -12.01 -13.20 -2.92
C CYS A 163 -12.27 -11.77 -3.41
N PHE A 164 -12.32 -10.78 -2.51
CA PHE A 164 -12.48 -9.37 -2.89
C PHE A 164 -11.27 -8.85 -3.68
N ALA A 165 -10.06 -9.20 -3.27
CA ALA A 165 -8.86 -8.84 -4.02
C ALA A 165 -8.89 -9.44 -5.43
N ALA A 166 -9.19 -10.74 -5.56
CA ALA A 166 -9.29 -11.41 -6.86
C ALA A 166 -10.37 -10.76 -7.75
N ALA A 167 -11.54 -10.44 -7.21
CA ALA A 167 -12.62 -9.79 -7.94
C ALA A 167 -12.23 -8.39 -8.43
N SER A 168 -11.49 -7.61 -7.61
CA SER A 168 -11.05 -6.25 -7.98
C SER A 168 -10.05 -6.20 -9.13
N PHE A 169 -9.29 -7.29 -9.35
CA PHE A 169 -8.34 -7.41 -10.45
C PHE A 169 -8.93 -8.06 -11.72
N SER A 170 -10.18 -8.55 -11.65
CA SER A 170 -10.88 -9.19 -12.78
C SER A 170 -11.74 -8.20 -13.58
N CYS A 171 -11.95 -6.98 -13.07
CA CYS A 171 -12.64 -5.87 -13.72
C CYS A 171 -11.62 -4.90 -14.34
#